data_5bcf199a5fcffbde78ae609ee0b0300c
#
_entry.id   5bcf199a5fcffbde78ae609ee0b0300c
#
_cell.length_a   1.000
_cell.length_b   1.000
_cell.length_c   1.000
_cell.angle_alpha   90.00
_cell.angle_beta   90.00
_cell.angle_gamma   90.00
#
_symmetry.space_group_name_H-M   'P 1'
#
loop_
_entity.id
_entity.type
_entity.pdbx_description
1 polymer ?
#
loop_
_entity_poly.entity_id
_entity_poly.type
_entity_poly.pdbx_seq_one_letter_code
_entity_poly.pdbx_strand_id
1 'polypeptide(L)'
;KQIEFEVRSTGEPPQESKSRCLFSGAPIGFPYIRAEGRAGRMGIQLLAVGSKGESGRHFFVPDAAQTNAALQADPSGEVGELPLPKAGLGFRVQKYGLTRWSDLFSPRQQVVLEAAATEVAALHSKILVDGGTPEYARAITSMLGLCVSKLAQSESMLCTWRTRKGSSKIEKAFGQHIVPMTWDFAEANPFAGSVGDWMGTVSS
;
A
#
# COMPACT_ATOMS: atom_id res chain seq x y z
N LYS A 1 16.03 3.10 12.12
CA LYS A 1 15.76 2.36 13.40
C LYS A 1 15.98 3.25 14.62
N GLN A 2 17.12 3.97 14.66
CA GLN A 2 17.48 4.86 15.77
C GLN A 2 16.58 6.10 15.82
N ILE A 3 16.27 6.69 14.68
CA ILE A 3 15.39 7.86 14.55
C ILE A 3 13.96 7.54 14.99
N GLU A 4 13.42 6.41 14.57
CA GLU A 4 12.07 5.97 14.96
C GLU A 4 11.98 5.65 16.46
N PHE A 5 13.05 5.09 17.03
CA PHE A 5 13.14 4.80 18.46
C PHE A 5 13.21 6.09 19.30
N GLU A 6 13.97 7.09 18.88
CA GLU A 6 14.05 8.39 19.56
C GLU A 6 12.73 9.15 19.54
N VAL A 7 12.01 9.14 18.41
CA VAL A 7 10.69 9.77 18.30
C VAL A 7 9.66 9.12 19.25
N ARG A 8 9.78 7.83 19.50
CA ARG A 8 8.90 7.10 20.43
C ARG A 8 9.36 7.17 21.89
N SER A 9 10.65 7.40 22.17
CA SER A 9 11.23 7.34 23.52
C SER A 9 11.45 8.69 24.20
N THR A 10 11.41 9.80 23.47
CA THR A 10 11.71 11.13 24.00
C THR A 10 10.57 11.79 24.75
N GLY A 11 10.04 11.12 25.76
CA GLY A 11 9.21 11.73 26.77
C GLY A 11 7.74 11.89 26.41
N GLU A 12 6.93 12.17 27.41
CA GLU A 12 5.49 12.32 27.29
C GLU A 12 5.14 13.41 26.27
N PRO A 13 4.38 13.06 25.23
CA PRO A 13 3.90 14.07 24.33
C PRO A 13 2.88 14.94 25.06
N PRO A 14 2.80 16.23 24.73
CA PRO A 14 1.64 17.01 25.12
C PRO A 14 0.39 16.24 24.67
N GLN A 15 -0.69 16.27 25.42
CA GLN A 15 -1.92 15.45 25.20
C GLN A 15 -2.50 15.52 23.78
N GLU A 16 -2.05 16.48 22.97
CA GLU A 16 -2.52 16.73 21.60
C GLU A 16 -1.56 16.23 20.49
N SER A 17 -0.35 15.78 20.81
CA SER A 17 0.63 15.38 19.79
C SER A 17 1.56 14.29 20.28
N LYS A 18 1.71 13.23 19.49
CA LYS A 18 2.69 12.15 19.74
C LYS A 18 3.97 12.30 18.91
N SER A 19 4.14 13.38 18.16
CA SER A 19 5.25 13.59 17.22
C SER A 19 6.06 14.82 17.59
N ARG A 20 7.39 14.75 17.37
CA ARG A 20 8.30 15.88 17.53
C ARG A 20 9.11 16.08 16.26
N CYS A 21 9.46 17.32 15.99
CA CYS A 21 10.36 17.67 14.90
C CYS A 21 11.75 17.12 15.19
N LEU A 22 12.31 16.37 14.27
CA LEU A 22 13.64 15.76 14.40
C LEU A 22 14.78 16.80 14.49
N PHE A 23 14.57 17.98 13.90
CA PHE A 23 15.57 19.04 13.86
C PHE A 23 15.50 19.98 15.05
N SER A 24 14.29 20.36 15.47
CA SER A 24 14.10 21.39 16.51
C SER A 24 13.62 20.81 17.84
N GLY A 25 13.19 19.54 17.88
CA GLY A 25 12.55 18.94 19.05
C GLY A 25 11.15 19.50 19.38
N ALA A 26 10.66 20.47 18.61
CA ALA A 26 9.36 21.08 18.84
C ALA A 26 8.22 20.08 18.66
N PRO A 27 7.15 20.10 19.47
CA PRO A 27 6.01 19.23 19.31
C PRO A 27 5.26 19.55 18.01
N ILE A 28 4.90 18.51 17.26
CA ILE A 28 4.14 18.62 16.02
C ILE A 28 2.71 18.14 16.29
N GLY A 29 1.75 19.08 16.33
CA GLY A 29 0.34 18.78 16.59
C GLY A 29 -0.40 18.20 15.38
N PHE A 30 -1.42 17.40 15.64
CA PHE A 30 -2.29 16.87 14.58
C PHE A 30 -2.87 17.93 13.65
N PRO A 31 -3.27 19.13 14.08
CA PRO A 31 -3.74 20.17 13.17
C PRO A 31 -2.71 20.54 12.10
N TYR A 32 -1.43 20.67 12.48
CA TYR A 32 -0.34 20.93 11.54
C TYR A 32 -0.16 19.76 10.57
N ILE A 33 -0.06 18.52 11.05
CA ILE A 33 0.10 17.32 10.20
C ILE A 33 -1.04 17.23 9.19
N ARG A 34 -2.27 17.48 9.62
CA ARG A 34 -3.44 17.46 8.73
C ARG A 34 -3.42 18.59 7.71
N ALA A 35 -2.92 19.77 8.07
CA ALA A 35 -2.76 20.88 7.15
C ALA A 35 -1.72 20.55 6.08
N GLU A 36 -0.57 19.98 6.45
CA GLU A 36 0.46 19.53 5.53
C GLU A 36 -0.06 18.45 4.57
N GLY A 37 -0.81 17.47 5.09
CA GLY A 37 -1.43 16.43 4.28
C GLY A 37 -2.41 16.97 3.26
N ARG A 38 -3.34 17.84 3.68
CA ARG A 38 -4.30 18.48 2.77
C ARG A 38 -3.65 19.40 1.73
N ALA A 39 -2.47 19.91 2.04
CA ALA A 39 -1.68 20.73 1.10
C ALA A 39 -0.77 19.89 0.18
N GLY A 40 -0.84 18.55 0.24
CA GLY A 40 -0.03 17.65 -0.59
C GLY A 40 1.47 17.67 -0.28
N ARG A 41 1.85 18.12 0.93
CA ARG A 41 3.27 18.21 1.34
C ARG A 41 3.79 17.01 2.13
N MET A 42 3.01 15.97 2.26
CA MET A 42 3.48 14.69 2.81
C MET A 42 4.13 13.86 1.71
N GLY A 43 5.32 13.32 1.98
CA GLY A 43 6.02 12.41 1.09
C GLY A 43 5.98 10.96 1.61
N ILE A 44 6.56 10.08 0.79
CA ILE A 44 6.77 8.67 1.13
C ILE A 44 8.28 8.43 1.18
N GLN A 45 8.75 7.72 2.20
CA GLN A 45 10.15 7.33 2.34
C GLN A 45 10.26 5.81 2.48
N LEU A 46 11.11 5.18 1.66
CA LEU A 46 11.46 3.77 1.81
C LEU A 46 12.40 3.62 3.01
N LEU A 47 11.92 2.98 4.07
CA LEU A 47 12.66 2.83 5.34
C LEU A 47 13.47 1.54 5.41
N ALA A 48 12.94 0.45 4.86
CA ALA A 48 13.58 -0.85 4.90
C ALA A 48 13.10 -1.73 3.74
N VAL A 49 13.97 -2.63 3.31
CA VAL A 49 13.65 -3.72 2.36
C VAL A 49 13.72 -5.03 3.12
N GLY A 50 12.62 -5.79 3.11
CA GLY A 50 12.55 -7.12 3.71
C GLY A 50 12.74 -8.21 2.64
N SER A 51 13.60 -9.20 2.92
CA SER A 51 13.74 -10.38 2.06
C SER A 51 13.64 -11.66 2.87
N LYS A 52 13.31 -12.76 2.17
CA LYS A 52 13.35 -14.11 2.73
C LYS A 52 14.79 -14.63 2.66
N GLY A 53 15.33 -15.06 3.79
CA GLY A 53 16.60 -15.77 3.89
C GLY A 53 16.41 -17.22 4.29
N GLU A 54 17.50 -17.99 4.37
CA GLU A 54 17.50 -19.41 4.74
C GLU A 54 16.96 -19.65 6.16
N SER A 55 17.32 -18.78 7.09
CA SER A 55 16.94 -18.89 8.52
C SER A 55 15.87 -17.88 8.95
N GLY A 56 15.08 -17.35 8.01
CA GLY A 56 14.01 -16.38 8.31
C GLY A 56 14.04 -15.14 7.43
N ARG A 57 13.57 -14.01 7.95
CA ARG A 57 13.55 -12.74 7.22
C ARG A 57 14.70 -11.84 7.61
N HIS A 58 15.28 -11.20 6.60
CA HIS A 58 16.31 -10.19 6.77
C HIS A 58 15.75 -8.83 6.36
N PHE A 59 16.16 -7.78 7.06
CA PHE A 59 15.80 -6.40 6.77
C PHE A 59 17.06 -5.61 6.48
N PHE A 60 17.04 -4.91 5.35
CA PHE A 60 18.16 -4.12 4.86
C PHE A 60 17.78 -2.65 4.81
N VAL A 61 18.76 -1.78 5.02
CA VAL A 61 18.64 -0.37 4.67
C VAL A 61 18.57 -0.27 3.14
N PRO A 62 17.62 0.46 2.57
CA PRO A 62 17.54 0.63 1.12
C PRO A 62 18.80 1.31 0.59
N ASP A 63 19.29 0.82 -0.53
CA ASP A 63 20.33 1.51 -1.30
C ASP A 63 19.75 2.61 -2.20
N ALA A 64 20.64 3.38 -2.86
CA ALA A 64 20.23 4.48 -3.73
C ALA A 64 19.44 3.98 -4.97
N ALA A 65 19.78 2.80 -5.52
CA ALA A 65 19.07 2.24 -6.66
C ALA A 65 17.65 1.84 -6.29
N GLN A 66 17.46 1.19 -5.15
CA GLN A 66 16.15 0.81 -4.61
C GLN A 66 15.30 2.04 -4.30
N THR A 67 15.88 3.07 -3.68
CA THR A 67 15.19 4.31 -3.36
C THR A 67 14.76 5.05 -4.64
N ASN A 68 15.66 5.16 -5.63
CA ASN A 68 15.36 5.80 -6.91
C ASN A 68 14.27 5.04 -7.68
N ALA A 69 14.37 3.72 -7.77
CA ALA A 69 13.34 2.89 -8.40
C ALA A 69 11.97 3.09 -7.73
N ALA A 70 11.96 3.22 -6.40
CA ALA A 70 10.76 3.48 -5.64
C ALA A 70 10.09 4.83 -5.99
N LEU A 71 10.86 5.83 -6.40
CA LEU A 71 10.37 7.17 -6.73
C LEU A 71 10.05 7.38 -8.21
N GLN A 72 10.48 6.45 -9.09
CA GLN A 72 10.29 6.55 -10.54
C GLN A 72 8.96 6.00 -11.06
N ALA A 73 8.15 5.40 -10.22
CA ALA A 73 6.86 4.86 -10.63
C ALA A 73 5.92 5.99 -11.06
N ASP A 74 5.42 5.90 -12.29
CA ASP A 74 4.50 6.86 -12.90
C ASP A 74 3.22 6.12 -13.32
N PRO A 75 2.19 6.09 -12.45
CA PRO A 75 0.92 5.45 -12.78
C PRO A 75 0.17 6.23 -13.87
N SER A 76 -0.62 5.52 -14.68
CA SER A 76 -1.45 6.14 -15.74
C SER A 76 -2.56 7.04 -15.18
N GLY A 77 -2.89 6.91 -13.90
CA GLY A 77 -3.97 7.62 -13.23
C GLY A 77 -5.36 7.02 -13.49
N GLU A 78 -5.44 5.87 -14.14
CA GLU A 78 -6.74 5.20 -14.41
C GLU A 78 -7.32 4.49 -13.19
N VAL A 79 -6.46 4.09 -12.24
CA VAL A 79 -6.91 3.39 -11.03
C VAL A 79 -7.49 4.37 -10.01
N GLY A 80 -8.80 4.23 -9.76
CA GLY A 80 -9.41 4.76 -8.55
C GLY A 80 -9.57 6.27 -8.46
N GLU A 81 -9.72 6.99 -9.57
CA GLU A 81 -10.03 8.43 -9.61
C GLU A 81 -11.33 8.82 -8.88
N LEU A 82 -12.12 7.83 -8.48
CA LEU A 82 -13.36 8.04 -7.73
C LEU A 82 -13.07 8.63 -6.34
N PRO A 83 -13.86 9.63 -5.90
CA PRO A 83 -13.71 10.20 -4.57
C PRO A 83 -14.13 9.23 -3.47
N LEU A 84 -13.45 9.30 -2.34
CA LEU A 84 -13.89 8.61 -1.12
C LEU A 84 -15.19 9.21 -0.60
N PRO A 85 -16.11 8.42 -0.02
CA PRO A 85 -17.34 8.91 0.58
C PRO A 85 -17.06 9.99 1.63
N LYS A 86 -17.68 11.17 1.52
CA LYS A 86 -17.43 12.32 2.43
C LYS A 86 -17.70 12.01 3.90
N ALA A 87 -18.64 11.13 4.18
CA ALA A 87 -19.09 10.78 5.53
C ALA A 87 -18.98 9.27 5.82
N GLY A 88 -17.95 8.60 5.25
CA GLY A 88 -17.71 7.18 5.52
C GLY A 88 -17.38 6.92 6.99
N LEU A 89 -18.18 6.08 7.65
CA LEU A 89 -17.92 5.68 9.03
C LEU A 89 -16.56 4.95 9.10
N GLY A 90 -15.67 5.41 10.01
CA GLY A 90 -14.34 4.83 10.15
C GLY A 90 -13.31 5.31 9.12
N PHE A 91 -13.67 6.18 8.17
CA PHE A 91 -12.74 6.78 7.22
C PHE A 91 -11.98 7.93 7.87
N ARG A 92 -10.69 7.74 8.12
CA ARG A 92 -9.85 8.72 8.83
C ARG A 92 -8.81 9.40 7.96
N VAL A 93 -8.50 8.82 6.80
CA VAL A 93 -7.45 9.27 5.86
C VAL A 93 -7.74 10.63 5.24
N GLN A 94 -9.01 10.98 5.02
CA GLN A 94 -9.42 12.25 4.40
C GLN A 94 -8.98 13.47 5.20
N LYS A 95 -8.83 13.33 6.52
CA LYS A 95 -8.31 14.41 7.38
C LYS A 95 -6.87 14.77 7.03
N TYR A 96 -6.16 13.87 6.34
CA TYR A 96 -4.76 13.99 5.93
C TYR A 96 -4.59 14.18 4.42
N GLY A 97 -5.67 14.52 3.70
CA GLY A 97 -5.62 14.85 2.28
C GLY A 97 -5.85 13.69 1.33
N LEU A 98 -6.00 12.45 1.82
CA LEU A 98 -6.31 11.30 0.97
C LEU A 98 -7.83 11.28 0.72
N THR A 99 -8.25 11.75 -0.45
CA THR A 99 -9.66 12.01 -0.75
C THR A 99 -10.23 11.14 -1.86
N ARG A 100 -9.38 10.42 -2.58
CA ARG A 100 -9.72 9.48 -3.66
C ARG A 100 -9.31 8.06 -3.28
N TRP A 101 -9.87 7.07 -3.96
CA TRP A 101 -9.46 5.69 -3.79
C TRP A 101 -8.01 5.46 -4.22
N SER A 102 -7.54 6.13 -5.29
CA SER A 102 -6.14 6.11 -5.72
C SER A 102 -5.16 6.58 -4.65
N ASP A 103 -5.57 7.56 -3.82
CA ASP A 103 -4.71 8.07 -2.73
C ASP A 103 -4.38 7.01 -1.65
N LEU A 104 -5.05 5.85 -1.66
CA LEU A 104 -4.79 4.75 -0.73
C LEU A 104 -3.65 3.82 -1.19
N PHE A 105 -3.08 4.09 -2.35
CA PHE A 105 -2.03 3.29 -2.98
C PHE A 105 -0.82 4.16 -3.31
N SER A 106 0.38 3.64 -3.08
CA SER A 106 1.59 4.30 -3.54
C SER A 106 1.66 4.28 -5.08
N PRO A 107 2.43 5.17 -5.74
CA PRO A 107 2.58 5.11 -7.20
C PRO A 107 3.00 3.73 -7.72
N ARG A 108 3.88 3.02 -7.03
CA ARG A 108 4.27 1.64 -7.40
C ARG A 108 3.11 0.66 -7.32
N GLN A 109 2.33 0.75 -6.27
CA GLN A 109 1.15 -0.12 -6.09
C GLN A 109 0.09 0.17 -7.16
N GLN A 110 -0.09 1.42 -7.54
CA GLN A 110 -0.99 1.79 -8.64
C GLN A 110 -0.51 1.17 -9.96
N VAL A 111 0.77 1.31 -10.32
CA VAL A 111 1.34 0.70 -11.53
C VAL A 111 1.13 -0.82 -11.57
N VAL A 112 1.33 -1.51 -10.45
CA VAL A 112 1.08 -2.96 -10.35
C VAL A 112 -0.38 -3.30 -10.61
N LEU A 113 -1.31 -2.58 -10.00
CA LEU A 113 -2.75 -2.83 -10.14
C LEU A 113 -3.24 -2.49 -11.55
N GLU A 114 -2.75 -1.40 -12.14
CA GLU A 114 -3.03 -1.00 -13.52
C GLU A 114 -2.54 -2.06 -14.51
N ALA A 115 -1.30 -2.51 -14.38
CA ALA A 115 -0.74 -3.55 -15.23
C ALA A 115 -1.54 -4.85 -15.12
N ALA A 116 -1.86 -5.29 -13.91
CA ALA A 116 -2.66 -6.50 -13.70
C ALA A 116 -4.07 -6.37 -14.30
N ALA A 117 -4.73 -5.24 -14.14
CA ALA A 117 -6.07 -5.00 -14.69
C ALA A 117 -6.05 -4.96 -16.23
N THR A 118 -5.05 -4.30 -16.82
CA THR A 118 -4.87 -4.20 -18.27
C THR A 118 -4.63 -5.57 -18.89
N GLU A 119 -3.73 -6.37 -18.33
CA GLU A 119 -3.45 -7.72 -18.83
C GLU A 119 -4.66 -8.64 -18.69
N VAL A 120 -5.40 -8.58 -17.60
CA VAL A 120 -6.64 -9.34 -17.43
C VAL A 120 -7.69 -8.92 -18.47
N ALA A 121 -7.86 -7.63 -18.75
CA ALA A 121 -8.78 -7.16 -19.77
C ALA A 121 -8.38 -7.64 -21.19
N ALA A 122 -7.08 -7.57 -21.52
CA ALA A 122 -6.56 -8.03 -22.80
C ALA A 122 -6.71 -9.55 -23.01
N LEU A 123 -6.70 -10.32 -21.93
CA LEU A 123 -6.80 -11.77 -21.96
C LEU A 123 -8.12 -12.26 -22.61
N HIS A 124 -9.21 -11.52 -22.47
CA HIS A 124 -10.49 -11.86 -23.09
C HIS A 124 -10.35 -12.09 -24.60
N SER A 125 -9.74 -11.14 -25.30
CA SER A 125 -9.52 -11.23 -26.75
C SER A 125 -8.53 -12.34 -27.10
N LYS A 126 -7.47 -12.53 -26.29
CA LYS A 126 -6.50 -13.61 -26.50
C LYS A 126 -7.17 -14.99 -26.44
N ILE A 127 -8.03 -15.22 -25.46
CA ILE A 127 -8.76 -16.50 -25.32
C ILE A 127 -9.65 -16.77 -26.54
N LEU A 128 -10.32 -15.74 -27.08
CA LEU A 128 -11.15 -15.90 -28.29
C LEU A 128 -10.32 -16.23 -29.53
N VAL A 129 -9.16 -15.59 -29.69
CA VAL A 129 -8.23 -15.88 -30.79
C VAL A 129 -7.67 -17.30 -30.68
N ASP A 130 -7.43 -17.79 -29.48
CA ASP A 130 -6.96 -19.15 -29.22
C ASP A 130 -8.06 -20.22 -29.34
N GLY A 131 -9.28 -19.84 -29.77
CA GLY A 131 -10.41 -20.75 -30.01
C GLY A 131 -11.29 -21.01 -28.79
N GLY A 132 -11.12 -20.27 -27.70
CA GLY A 132 -12.03 -20.32 -26.54
C GLY A 132 -13.39 -19.70 -26.85
N THR A 133 -14.44 -20.16 -26.14
CA THR A 133 -15.78 -19.59 -26.28
C THR A 133 -15.90 -18.24 -25.55
N PRO A 134 -16.85 -17.35 -25.97
CA PRO A 134 -17.10 -16.08 -25.28
C PRO A 134 -17.47 -16.27 -23.80
N GLU A 135 -18.19 -17.33 -23.46
CA GLU A 135 -18.58 -17.67 -22.09
C GLU A 135 -17.36 -18.05 -21.25
N TYR A 136 -16.49 -18.87 -21.82
CA TYR A 136 -15.22 -19.26 -21.16
C TYR A 136 -14.31 -18.05 -20.96
N ALA A 137 -14.15 -17.20 -21.99
CA ALA A 137 -13.34 -15.99 -21.89
C ALA A 137 -13.87 -15.06 -20.77
N ARG A 138 -15.19 -14.83 -20.71
CA ARG A 138 -15.82 -14.03 -19.64
C ARG A 138 -15.61 -14.64 -18.26
N ALA A 139 -15.78 -15.95 -18.12
CA ALA A 139 -15.60 -16.63 -16.83
C ALA A 139 -14.17 -16.43 -16.31
N ILE A 140 -13.17 -16.73 -17.14
CA ILE A 140 -11.75 -16.59 -16.76
C ILE A 140 -11.39 -15.14 -16.41
N THR A 141 -11.76 -14.18 -17.27
CA THR A 141 -11.43 -12.77 -17.01
C THR A 141 -12.17 -12.21 -15.80
N SER A 142 -13.40 -12.67 -15.51
CA SER A 142 -14.10 -12.29 -14.28
C SER A 142 -13.41 -12.83 -13.04
N MET A 143 -12.99 -14.08 -13.04
CA MET A 143 -12.25 -14.69 -11.93
C MET A 143 -10.92 -13.96 -11.69
N LEU A 144 -10.16 -13.69 -12.75
CA LEU A 144 -8.90 -12.94 -12.64
C LEU A 144 -9.12 -11.49 -12.20
N GLY A 145 -10.22 -10.84 -12.59
CA GLY A 145 -10.62 -9.53 -12.07
C GLY A 145 -10.86 -9.54 -10.56
N LEU A 146 -11.45 -10.61 -10.02
CA LEU A 146 -11.54 -10.81 -8.56
C LEU A 146 -10.18 -11.02 -7.92
N CYS A 147 -9.22 -11.66 -8.62
CA CYS A 147 -7.85 -11.79 -8.15
C CYS A 147 -7.14 -10.43 -8.09
N VAL A 148 -7.36 -9.53 -9.07
CA VAL A 148 -6.85 -8.14 -9.01
C VAL A 148 -7.43 -7.42 -7.79
N SER A 149 -8.73 -7.53 -7.53
CA SER A 149 -9.36 -6.95 -6.34
C SER A 149 -8.78 -7.52 -5.04
N LYS A 150 -8.45 -8.81 -5.00
CA LYS A 150 -7.80 -9.45 -3.87
C LYS A 150 -6.34 -9.02 -3.70
N LEU A 151 -5.62 -8.79 -4.81
CA LEU A 151 -4.27 -8.23 -4.81
C LEU A 151 -4.26 -6.83 -4.19
N ALA A 152 -5.21 -5.97 -4.54
CA ALA A 152 -5.34 -4.62 -4.00
C ALA A 152 -5.43 -4.57 -2.46
N GLN A 153 -5.92 -5.64 -1.82
CA GLN A 153 -5.92 -5.74 -0.36
C GLN A 153 -4.52 -5.86 0.24
N SER A 154 -3.55 -6.35 -0.50
CA SER A 154 -2.15 -6.52 -0.07
C SER A 154 -1.25 -5.41 -0.61
N GLU A 155 -1.67 -4.75 -1.69
CA GLU A 155 -1.01 -3.64 -2.36
C GLU A 155 -1.70 -2.32 -2.01
N SER A 156 -1.61 -1.87 -0.74
CA SER A 156 -2.20 -0.61 -0.28
C SER A 156 -1.35 0.02 0.81
N MET A 157 -1.28 1.34 0.85
CA MET A 157 -0.65 2.10 1.94
C MET A 157 -1.38 1.94 3.29
N LEU A 158 -2.48 1.21 3.34
CA LEU A 158 -3.18 0.84 4.57
C LEU A 158 -2.69 -0.49 5.16
N CYS A 159 -1.86 -1.22 4.45
CA CYS A 159 -1.28 -2.48 4.93
C CYS A 159 -0.28 -2.23 6.06
N THR A 160 -0.34 -3.04 7.11
CA THR A 160 0.58 -2.92 8.24
C THR A 160 1.51 -4.12 8.32
N TRP A 161 2.68 -3.91 8.92
CA TRP A 161 3.58 -5.00 9.25
C TRP A 161 3.22 -5.60 10.61
N ARG A 162 2.73 -6.83 10.61
CA ARG A 162 2.38 -7.55 11.82
C ARG A 162 3.62 -8.24 12.41
N THR A 163 3.96 -7.90 13.64
CA THR A 163 5.10 -8.46 14.39
C THR A 163 4.62 -9.35 15.54
N ARG A 164 3.89 -10.42 15.28
CA ARG A 164 3.58 -11.40 16.35
C ARG A 164 4.66 -12.49 16.38
N LYS A 165 5.01 -12.95 17.59
CA LYS A 165 5.94 -14.08 17.80
C LYS A 165 5.51 -15.27 16.95
N GLY A 166 6.39 -15.74 16.06
CA GLY A 166 6.12 -16.83 15.13
C GLY A 166 5.32 -16.51 13.87
N SER A 167 4.89 -15.25 13.68
CA SER A 167 4.10 -14.86 12.50
C SER A 167 4.32 -13.39 12.15
N SER A 168 5.41 -13.10 11.45
CA SER A 168 5.62 -11.78 10.86
C SER A 168 5.11 -11.78 9.42
N LYS A 169 4.12 -10.96 9.10
CA LYS A 169 3.54 -10.87 7.74
C LYS A 169 2.89 -9.50 7.51
N ILE A 170 2.66 -9.19 6.25
CA ILE A 170 1.82 -8.05 5.87
C ILE A 170 0.37 -8.39 6.27
N GLU A 171 -0.28 -7.49 6.98
CA GLU A 171 -1.70 -7.54 7.29
C GLU A 171 -2.45 -6.75 6.22
N LYS A 172 -3.42 -7.41 5.60
CA LYS A 172 -4.17 -6.88 4.46
C LYS A 172 -5.02 -5.68 4.85
N ALA A 173 -5.11 -4.72 3.94
CA ALA A 173 -6.05 -3.61 4.03
C ALA A 173 -7.51 -4.07 3.86
N PHE A 174 -8.44 -3.19 4.19
CA PHE A 174 -9.90 -3.35 3.96
C PHE A 174 -10.58 -4.52 4.69
N GLY A 175 -9.90 -5.16 5.64
CA GLY A 175 -10.46 -6.30 6.37
C GLY A 175 -11.55 -5.97 7.39
N GLN A 176 -11.73 -4.70 7.75
CA GLN A 176 -12.62 -4.27 8.85
C GLN A 176 -13.60 -3.15 8.46
N HIS A 177 -13.93 -2.97 7.19
CA HIS A 177 -14.82 -1.89 6.71
C HIS A 177 -14.45 -0.48 7.19
N ILE A 178 -13.19 -0.25 7.57
CA ILE A 178 -12.63 1.03 7.99
C ILE A 178 -11.42 1.38 7.13
N VAL A 179 -11.17 2.68 6.98
CA VAL A 179 -10.00 3.21 6.27
C VAL A 179 -9.19 4.05 7.26
N PRO A 180 -8.35 3.40 8.09
CA PRO A 180 -7.52 4.08 9.08
C PRO A 180 -6.35 4.77 8.39
N MET A 181 -5.81 5.82 9.00
CA MET A 181 -4.53 6.38 8.57
C MET A 181 -3.39 5.49 9.06
N THR A 182 -2.59 4.99 8.13
CA THR A 182 -1.37 4.20 8.39
C THR A 182 -0.16 5.03 8.01
N TRP A 183 0.81 5.14 8.92
CA TRP A 183 2.01 5.97 8.73
C TRP A 183 3.23 5.17 8.29
N ASP A 184 3.30 3.92 8.72
CA ASP A 184 4.38 2.96 8.48
C ASP A 184 3.83 1.74 7.73
N PHE A 185 3.31 1.97 6.54
CA PHE A 185 2.72 0.90 5.75
C PHE A 185 3.77 -0.09 5.24
N ALA A 186 3.33 -1.34 5.08
CA ALA A 186 4.11 -2.39 4.46
C ALA A 186 3.65 -2.57 3.01
N GLU A 187 4.61 -2.67 2.09
CA GLU A 187 4.36 -2.90 0.67
C GLU A 187 4.79 -4.31 0.31
N ALA A 188 3.90 -5.09 -0.30
CA ALA A 188 4.22 -6.41 -0.80
C ALA A 188 4.97 -6.30 -2.14
N ASN A 189 5.74 -7.34 -2.46
CA ASN A 189 6.23 -7.53 -3.81
C ASN A 189 5.36 -8.60 -4.48
N PRO A 190 4.59 -8.27 -5.54
CA PRO A 190 3.65 -9.18 -6.18
C PRO A 190 4.31 -10.36 -6.90
N PHE A 191 5.63 -10.40 -6.96
CA PHE A 191 6.42 -11.45 -7.62
C PHE A 191 7.32 -12.23 -6.66
N ALA A 192 7.17 -12.04 -5.34
CA ALA A 192 8.12 -12.59 -4.36
C ALA A 192 7.75 -13.97 -3.81
N GLY A 193 6.69 -14.60 -4.25
CA GLY A 193 6.22 -15.89 -3.72
C GLY A 193 5.81 -15.82 -2.23
N SER A 194 5.32 -14.69 -1.77
CA SER A 194 4.94 -14.43 -0.37
C SER A 194 3.54 -13.84 -0.26
N VAL A 195 3.16 -13.31 0.90
CA VAL A 195 1.86 -12.62 1.05
C VAL A 195 1.78 -11.42 0.11
N GLY A 196 0.73 -11.34 -0.69
CA GLY A 196 0.55 -10.33 -1.73
C GLY A 196 1.14 -10.72 -3.08
N ASP A 197 1.62 -11.95 -3.22
CA ASP A 197 2.10 -12.50 -4.49
C ASP A 197 0.94 -12.75 -5.47
N TRP A 198 1.15 -12.40 -6.75
CA TRP A 198 0.14 -12.57 -7.79
C TRP A 198 -0.22 -14.04 -8.02
N MET A 199 0.78 -14.90 -8.19
CA MET A 199 0.54 -16.33 -8.45
C MET A 199 -0.14 -17.01 -7.26
N GLY A 200 0.25 -16.67 -6.04
CA GLY A 200 -0.43 -17.12 -4.83
C GLY A 200 -1.86 -16.61 -4.72
N THR A 201 -2.14 -15.42 -5.25
CA THR A 201 -3.49 -14.86 -5.29
C THR A 201 -4.39 -15.59 -6.30
N VAL A 202 -3.85 -15.96 -7.45
CA VAL A 202 -4.57 -16.71 -8.50
C VAL A 202 -4.82 -18.16 -8.11
N SER A 203 -3.88 -18.78 -7.36
CA SER A 203 -3.94 -20.20 -6.99
C SER A 203 -4.78 -20.48 -5.73
N SER A 204 -5.30 -19.47 -5.06
CA SER A 204 -6.03 -19.57 -3.78
C SER A 204 -7.52 -19.30 -3.92
#